data_b62b29822009062a27617ef30875ccd7
#
_entry.id   b62b29822009062a27617ef30875ccd7
#
_cell.length_a   1.000
_cell.length_b   1.000
_cell.length_c   1.000
_cell.angle_alpha   90.00
_cell.angle_beta   90.00
_cell.angle_gamma   90.00
#
_symmetry.space_group_name_H-M   'P 1'
#
loop_
_entity.id
_entity.type
_entity.pdbx_description
1 polymer ?
#
loop_
_entity_poly.entity_id
_entity_poly.type
_entity_poly.pdbx_seq_one_letter_code
_entity_poly.pdbx_strand_id
1 'polypeptide(L)'
;RCPMELSTYFRINQAGTGQFERTLLIADEESYVSYLEGCTAPSRDENQLHAAVVELIALDGAEIKYSTVQNWYPGNAEGIGGVYNFVTKRGICEKDAKISWTQVETGSAVTWKYPSCILKGDNSVGEFYSIAVTNNFQQADTGTKMIHLGKNTKSTIISKGISAGKSQNSYRGLVQISSRADNARNFSQCDSLLMGNECGAHTFPYIEVKNKSAQIEHEATTSKIGEDQI
;
A
#
# COMPACT_ATOMS: atom_id res chain seq x y z
N ARG A 1 -12.74 -15.19 16.94
CA ARG A 1 -11.82 -14.06 17.10
C ARG A 1 -10.42 -14.59 17.39
N CYS A 2 -9.42 -14.23 16.58
CA CYS A 2 -8.03 -14.54 16.88
C CYS A 2 -7.61 -13.71 18.12
N PRO A 3 -7.21 -14.34 19.24
CA PRO A 3 -6.93 -13.61 20.48
C PRO A 3 -5.57 -12.90 20.48
N MET A 4 -4.73 -13.18 19.48
CA MET A 4 -3.37 -12.65 19.36
C MET A 4 -3.15 -12.01 18.01
N GLU A 5 -2.25 -11.04 17.96
CA GLU A 5 -1.71 -10.55 16.69
C GLU A 5 -0.78 -11.59 16.09
N LEU A 6 -0.99 -11.93 14.83
CA LEU A 6 -0.08 -12.78 14.08
C LEU A 6 1.03 -11.91 13.51
N SER A 7 2.28 -12.37 13.61
CA SER A 7 3.40 -11.64 13.04
C SER A 7 4.34 -12.55 12.27
N THR A 8 4.87 -12.04 11.16
CA THR A 8 5.90 -12.70 10.37
C THR A 8 7.03 -11.72 10.10
N TYR A 9 8.25 -12.21 10.18
CA TYR A 9 9.43 -11.43 9.90
C TYR A 9 10.25 -12.07 8.79
N PHE A 10 10.43 -11.35 7.69
CA PHE A 10 11.20 -11.80 6.54
C PHE A 10 12.56 -11.10 6.47
N ARG A 11 13.60 -11.87 6.22
CA ARG A 11 14.96 -11.35 6.13
C ARG A 11 15.76 -12.00 5.02
N ILE A 12 16.29 -11.22 4.10
CA ILE A 12 17.26 -11.69 3.11
C ILE A 12 18.63 -11.68 3.77
N ASN A 13 19.28 -12.85 3.88
CA ASN A 13 20.54 -13.02 4.60
C ASN A 13 21.73 -13.34 3.73
N GLN A 14 21.53 -13.79 2.49
CA GLN A 14 22.57 -14.29 1.61
C GLN A 14 22.80 -13.34 0.42
N ALA A 15 24.06 -13.12 0.06
CA ALA A 15 24.46 -12.35 -1.12
C ALA A 15 24.00 -13.04 -2.41
N GLY A 16 23.71 -12.27 -3.46
CA GLY A 16 23.34 -12.76 -4.79
C GLY A 16 22.03 -13.57 -4.80
N THR A 17 21.16 -13.39 -3.80
CA THR A 17 19.89 -14.13 -3.69
C THR A 17 18.69 -13.20 -3.78
N GLY A 18 17.57 -13.75 -4.27
CA GLY A 18 16.26 -13.15 -4.18
C GLY A 18 15.36 -13.87 -3.17
N GLN A 19 14.34 -13.20 -2.69
CA GLN A 19 13.31 -13.78 -1.86
C GLN A 19 11.96 -13.70 -2.59
N PHE A 20 11.28 -14.85 -2.66
CA PHE A 20 9.95 -14.99 -3.25
C PHE A 20 9.00 -15.48 -2.19
N GLU A 21 7.91 -14.77 -2.00
CA GLU A 21 6.93 -15.06 -0.95
C GLU A 21 5.51 -15.14 -1.51
N ARG A 22 4.71 -16.00 -0.91
CA ARG A 22 3.26 -15.99 -1.12
C ARG A 22 2.55 -16.19 0.20
N THR A 23 1.75 -15.23 0.59
CA THR A 23 0.92 -15.27 1.80
C THR A 23 -0.55 -15.35 1.39
N LEU A 24 -1.26 -16.35 1.89
CA LEU A 24 -2.71 -16.45 1.81
C LEU A 24 -3.29 -16.41 3.21
N LEU A 25 -4.21 -15.47 3.46
CA LEU A 25 -4.92 -15.35 4.71
C LEU A 25 -6.43 -15.34 4.44
N ILE A 26 -7.12 -16.30 5.02
CA ILE A 26 -8.58 -16.42 4.93
C ILE A 26 -9.13 -16.19 6.34
N ALA A 27 -9.97 -15.16 6.49
CA ALA A 27 -10.73 -14.91 7.70
C ALA A 27 -12.12 -15.51 7.51
N ASP A 28 -12.47 -16.49 8.33
CA ASP A 28 -13.76 -17.14 8.32
C ASP A 28 -14.87 -16.19 8.79
N GLU A 29 -16.12 -16.54 8.58
CA GLU A 29 -17.28 -15.70 8.90
C GLU A 29 -17.21 -15.13 10.33
N GLU A 30 -17.57 -13.85 10.49
CA GLU A 30 -17.60 -13.11 11.76
C GLU A 30 -16.26 -13.12 12.53
N SER A 31 -15.15 -13.49 11.88
CA SER A 31 -13.84 -13.54 12.53
C SER A 31 -13.07 -12.23 12.41
N TYR A 32 -12.12 -12.02 13.33
CA TYR A 32 -11.18 -10.89 13.31
C TYR A 32 -9.76 -11.40 13.31
N VAL A 33 -8.94 -10.88 12.41
CA VAL A 33 -7.50 -11.18 12.31
C VAL A 33 -6.70 -9.89 12.21
N SER A 34 -5.70 -9.74 13.09
CA SER A 34 -4.65 -8.74 12.97
C SER A 34 -3.33 -9.41 12.59
N TYR A 35 -2.72 -8.97 11.50
CA TYR A 35 -1.47 -9.52 10.99
C TYR A 35 -0.44 -8.42 10.75
N LEU A 36 0.77 -8.62 11.27
CA LEU A 36 1.91 -7.72 11.08
C LEU A 36 3.03 -8.43 10.31
N GLU A 37 3.45 -7.84 9.22
CA GLU A 37 4.60 -8.27 8.42
C GLU A 37 5.75 -7.28 8.57
N GLY A 38 6.90 -7.76 9.00
CA GLY A 38 8.13 -7.00 9.06
C GLY A 38 9.16 -7.53 8.06
N CYS A 39 9.78 -6.66 7.27
CA CYS A 39 10.76 -7.06 6.27
C CYS A 39 12.01 -6.20 6.36
N THR A 40 13.19 -6.84 6.35
CA THR A 40 14.48 -6.14 6.32
C THR A 40 15.52 -6.91 5.51
N ALA A 41 16.56 -6.20 5.04
CA ALA A 41 17.76 -6.78 4.47
C ALA A 41 19.02 -6.06 5.00
N PRO A 42 20.15 -6.76 5.15
CA PRO A 42 21.42 -6.13 5.49
C PRO A 42 21.93 -5.26 4.33
N SER A 43 22.81 -4.29 4.67
CA SER A 43 23.50 -3.47 3.68
C SER A 43 24.44 -4.31 2.83
N ARG A 44 24.32 -4.21 1.51
CA ARG A 44 25.19 -4.86 0.53
C ARG A 44 25.29 -4.00 -0.73
N ASP A 45 26.48 -3.88 -1.30
CA ASP A 45 26.73 -3.13 -2.54
C ASP A 45 26.31 -3.89 -3.80
N GLU A 46 25.29 -4.71 -3.71
CA GLU A 46 24.67 -5.46 -4.78
C GLU A 46 23.15 -5.30 -4.75
N ASN A 47 22.51 -5.47 -5.90
CA ASN A 47 21.05 -5.46 -5.96
C ASN A 47 20.51 -6.82 -5.51
N GLN A 48 19.45 -6.78 -4.71
CA GLN A 48 18.72 -7.97 -4.30
C GLN A 48 17.24 -7.83 -4.69
N LEU A 49 16.60 -8.95 -5.01
CA LEU A 49 15.17 -8.97 -5.38
C LEU A 49 14.34 -9.51 -4.22
N HIS A 50 13.33 -8.74 -3.85
CA HIS A 50 12.20 -9.22 -3.06
C HIS A 50 10.94 -9.17 -3.93
N ALA A 51 10.28 -10.30 -4.11
CA ALA A 51 9.01 -10.37 -4.83
C ALA A 51 7.98 -11.14 -4.00
N ALA A 52 6.85 -10.49 -3.72
CA ALA A 52 5.82 -11.07 -2.88
C ALA A 52 4.42 -10.96 -3.49
N VAL A 53 3.60 -11.97 -3.21
CA VAL A 53 2.17 -11.99 -3.46
C VAL A 53 1.45 -12.22 -2.15
N VAL A 54 0.52 -11.32 -1.81
CA VAL A 54 -0.35 -11.45 -0.64
C VAL A 54 -1.79 -11.49 -1.09
N GLU A 55 -2.53 -12.49 -0.61
CA GLU A 55 -3.94 -12.66 -0.91
C GLU A 55 -4.74 -12.73 0.39
N LEU A 56 -5.75 -11.86 0.53
CA LEU A 56 -6.64 -11.83 1.68
C LEU A 56 -8.08 -12.12 1.24
N ILE A 57 -8.75 -13.00 1.97
CA ILE A 57 -10.16 -13.31 1.78
C ILE A 57 -10.86 -13.09 3.11
N ALA A 58 -11.74 -12.08 3.18
CA ALA A 58 -12.59 -11.83 4.32
C ALA A 58 -14.01 -12.32 3.97
N LEU A 59 -14.43 -13.41 4.61
CA LEU A 59 -15.78 -13.97 4.47
C LEU A 59 -16.81 -13.08 5.16
N ASP A 60 -18.10 -13.44 5.12
CA ASP A 60 -19.18 -12.59 5.61
C ASP A 60 -18.95 -12.12 7.06
N GLY A 61 -19.04 -10.82 7.30
CA GLY A 61 -18.80 -10.21 8.60
C GLY A 61 -17.37 -10.26 9.13
N ALA A 62 -16.42 -10.80 8.38
CA ALA A 62 -15.04 -10.92 8.82
C ALA A 62 -14.26 -9.60 8.70
N GLU A 63 -13.30 -9.39 9.59
CA GLU A 63 -12.39 -8.24 9.54
C GLU A 63 -10.92 -8.68 9.52
N ILE A 64 -10.17 -8.20 8.55
CA ILE A 64 -8.72 -8.39 8.44
C ILE A 64 -8.01 -7.05 8.53
N LYS A 65 -7.12 -6.90 9.50
CA LYS A 65 -6.15 -5.81 9.56
C LYS A 65 -4.78 -6.35 9.18
N TYR A 66 -4.25 -5.91 8.04
CA TYR A 66 -2.95 -6.32 7.54
C TYR A 66 -1.98 -5.14 7.54
N SER A 67 -0.98 -5.20 8.37
CA SER A 67 0.02 -4.14 8.53
C SER A 67 1.38 -4.61 8.02
N THR A 68 2.09 -3.74 7.31
CA THR A 68 3.48 -4.00 6.88
C THR A 68 4.39 -2.85 7.26
N VAL A 69 5.58 -3.21 7.76
CA VAL A 69 6.70 -2.30 7.95
C VAL A 69 7.87 -2.85 7.14
N GLN A 70 8.21 -2.15 6.06
CA GLN A 70 9.30 -2.56 5.17
C GLN A 70 10.43 -1.55 5.24
N ASN A 71 11.57 -2.03 5.76
CA ASN A 71 12.81 -1.27 5.87
C ASN A 71 13.96 -2.05 5.21
N TRP A 72 13.87 -2.18 3.90
CA TRP A 72 14.90 -2.80 3.07
C TRP A 72 16.09 -1.87 2.89
N TYR A 73 17.27 -2.43 2.64
CA TYR A 73 18.43 -1.64 2.31
C TYR A 73 18.22 -0.84 1.01
N PRO A 74 18.43 0.50 1.02
CA PRO A 74 18.10 1.37 -0.11
C PRO A 74 19.23 1.52 -1.15
N GLY A 75 20.39 0.94 -0.92
CA GLY A 75 21.63 1.25 -1.63
C GLY A 75 22.51 2.23 -0.84
N ASN A 76 23.74 2.43 -1.31
CA ASN A 76 24.69 3.35 -0.70
C ASN A 76 24.44 4.83 -1.09
N ALA A 77 25.29 5.74 -0.65
CA ALA A 77 25.16 7.18 -0.92
C ALA A 77 25.23 7.53 -2.43
N GLU A 78 25.87 6.71 -3.22
CA GLU A 78 26.00 6.83 -4.69
C GLU A 78 24.83 6.17 -5.44
N GLY A 79 23.90 5.53 -4.74
CA GLY A 79 22.76 4.81 -5.32
C GLY A 79 23.11 3.42 -5.86
N ILE A 80 24.22 2.82 -5.39
CA ILE A 80 24.66 1.49 -5.80
C ILE A 80 24.11 0.44 -4.85
N GLY A 81 23.66 -0.70 -5.37
CA GLY A 81 23.07 -1.78 -4.59
C GLY A 81 21.63 -1.50 -4.17
N GLY A 82 21.19 -2.19 -3.14
CA GLY A 82 19.85 -2.05 -2.57
C GLY A 82 18.83 -3.06 -3.08
N VAL A 83 17.69 -3.12 -2.40
CA VAL A 83 16.63 -4.08 -2.68
C VAL A 83 15.65 -3.53 -3.70
N TYR A 84 15.31 -4.36 -4.68
CA TYR A 84 14.15 -4.17 -5.56
C TYR A 84 12.97 -4.91 -4.95
N ASN A 85 11.99 -4.16 -4.50
CA ASN A 85 10.85 -4.63 -3.72
C ASN A 85 9.56 -4.59 -4.57
N PHE A 86 9.18 -5.72 -5.15
CA PHE A 86 7.99 -5.86 -6.00
C PHE A 86 6.91 -6.67 -5.29
N VAL A 87 5.82 -6.01 -4.90
CA VAL A 87 4.78 -6.63 -4.10
C VAL A 87 3.40 -6.41 -4.72
N THR A 88 2.69 -7.52 -4.93
CA THR A 88 1.28 -7.52 -5.31
C THR A 88 0.44 -7.97 -4.13
N LYS A 89 -0.52 -7.16 -3.69
CA LYS A 89 -1.46 -7.50 -2.62
C LYS A 89 -2.89 -7.42 -3.13
N ARG A 90 -3.69 -8.43 -2.83
CA ARG A 90 -5.09 -8.52 -3.28
C ARG A 90 -5.99 -8.93 -2.13
N GLY A 91 -7.07 -8.18 -1.93
CA GLY A 91 -8.10 -8.50 -0.93
C GLY A 91 -9.48 -8.63 -1.57
N ILE A 92 -10.28 -9.53 -1.05
CA ILE A 92 -11.71 -9.66 -1.36
C ILE A 92 -12.48 -9.56 -0.06
N CYS A 93 -13.49 -8.67 -0.04
CA CYS A 93 -14.44 -8.54 1.05
C CYS A 93 -15.79 -9.07 0.59
N GLU A 94 -16.30 -10.08 1.27
CA GLU A 94 -17.67 -10.56 1.13
C GLU A 94 -18.63 -9.63 1.92
N LYS A 95 -19.87 -10.04 2.11
CA LYS A 95 -20.92 -9.21 2.74
C LYS A 95 -20.53 -8.78 4.15
N ASP A 96 -20.73 -7.49 4.48
CA ASP A 96 -20.43 -6.88 5.78
C ASP A 96 -18.96 -7.02 6.24
N ALA A 97 -18.07 -7.51 5.35
CA ALA A 97 -16.66 -7.74 5.66
C ALA A 97 -15.79 -6.48 5.49
N LYS A 98 -14.63 -6.50 6.16
CA LYS A 98 -13.68 -5.38 6.13
C LYS A 98 -12.24 -5.85 5.94
N ILE A 99 -11.51 -5.18 5.05
CA ILE A 99 -10.05 -5.28 4.96
C ILE A 99 -9.42 -3.91 5.14
N SER A 100 -8.48 -3.80 6.08
CA SER A 100 -7.66 -2.62 6.31
C SER A 100 -6.20 -2.92 6.01
N TRP A 101 -5.66 -2.28 4.99
CA TRP A 101 -4.25 -2.30 4.65
C TRP A 101 -3.53 -1.13 5.30
N THR A 102 -2.49 -1.39 6.08
CA THR A 102 -1.57 -0.36 6.58
C THR A 102 -0.17 -0.67 6.12
N GLN A 103 0.53 0.28 5.52
CA GLN A 103 1.90 0.08 5.08
C GLN A 103 2.81 1.27 5.38
N VAL A 104 4.04 0.93 5.79
CA VAL A 104 5.12 1.87 5.99
C VAL A 104 6.32 1.39 5.17
N GLU A 105 6.72 2.22 4.20
CA GLU A 105 7.83 1.95 3.28
C GLU A 105 8.93 2.97 3.55
N THR A 106 10.06 2.52 4.10
CA THR A 106 11.17 3.39 4.48
C THR A 106 12.52 2.96 3.89
N GLY A 107 12.51 1.99 3.02
CA GLY A 107 13.72 1.43 2.43
C GLY A 107 13.54 1.10 0.96
N SER A 108 14.37 0.17 0.47
CA SER A 108 14.47 -0.27 -0.93
C SER A 108 15.10 0.77 -1.88
N ALA A 109 15.88 0.30 -2.84
CA ALA A 109 16.31 1.14 -3.97
C ALA A 109 15.13 1.45 -4.88
N VAL A 110 14.29 0.42 -5.14
CA VAL A 110 13.05 0.54 -5.92
C VAL A 110 11.94 -0.20 -5.18
N THR A 111 10.82 0.48 -4.94
CA THR A 111 9.57 -0.12 -4.44
C THR A 111 8.50 -0.03 -5.50
N TRP A 112 7.85 -1.15 -5.77
CA TRP A 112 6.67 -1.22 -6.64
C TRP A 112 5.59 -2.05 -5.95
N LYS A 113 4.59 -1.37 -5.36
CA LYS A 113 3.66 -2.02 -4.44
C LYS A 113 2.24 -1.47 -4.55
N TYR A 114 1.31 -2.35 -4.91
CA TYR A 114 -0.10 -1.99 -5.12
C TYR A 114 -1.05 -2.95 -4.40
N PRO A 115 -1.40 -2.69 -3.14
CA PRO A 115 -2.53 -3.34 -2.50
C PRO A 115 -3.83 -3.04 -3.24
N SER A 116 -4.73 -4.01 -3.28
CA SER A 116 -6.05 -3.85 -3.85
C SER A 116 -7.12 -4.44 -2.95
N CYS A 117 -8.34 -3.92 -3.05
CA CYS A 117 -9.49 -4.45 -2.35
C CYS A 117 -10.70 -4.49 -3.29
N ILE A 118 -11.28 -5.68 -3.45
CA ILE A 118 -12.53 -5.89 -4.17
C ILE A 118 -13.63 -5.96 -3.12
N LEU A 119 -14.48 -4.93 -3.09
CA LEU A 119 -15.65 -4.83 -2.23
C LEU A 119 -16.82 -5.54 -2.92
N LYS A 120 -16.82 -6.87 -2.82
CA LYS A 120 -17.70 -7.75 -3.56
C LYS A 120 -19.08 -7.86 -2.94
N GLY A 121 -19.12 -8.03 -1.62
CA GLY A 121 -20.37 -8.13 -0.88
C GLY A 121 -20.95 -6.78 -0.48
N ASP A 122 -22.26 -6.75 -0.24
CA ASP A 122 -22.95 -5.54 0.24
C ASP A 122 -22.39 -5.10 1.60
N ASN A 123 -22.35 -3.79 1.85
CA ASN A 123 -21.85 -3.13 3.06
C ASN A 123 -20.36 -3.36 3.34
N SER A 124 -19.61 -3.99 2.44
CA SER A 124 -18.19 -4.25 2.66
C SER A 124 -17.34 -2.98 2.68
N VAL A 125 -16.22 -3.02 3.40
CA VAL A 125 -15.35 -1.87 3.67
C VAL A 125 -13.90 -2.18 3.31
N GLY A 126 -13.28 -1.26 2.56
CA GLY A 126 -11.85 -1.32 2.23
C GLY A 126 -11.11 -0.09 2.74
N GLU A 127 -10.02 -0.27 3.45
CA GLU A 127 -9.18 0.83 3.92
C GLU A 127 -7.74 0.66 3.46
N PHE A 128 -7.11 1.78 3.13
CA PHE A 128 -5.70 1.82 2.77
C PHE A 128 -5.05 3.03 3.42
N TYR A 129 -4.08 2.76 4.27
CA TYR A 129 -3.23 3.75 4.94
C TYR A 129 -1.78 3.49 4.55
N SER A 130 -1.12 4.48 3.97
CA SER A 130 0.24 4.33 3.47
C SER A 130 1.12 5.52 3.84
N ILE A 131 2.33 5.22 4.28
CA ILE A 131 3.42 6.19 4.41
C ILE A 131 4.61 5.66 3.62
N ALA A 132 5.10 6.45 2.65
CA ALA A 132 6.31 6.17 1.91
C ALA A 132 7.33 7.29 2.13
N VAL A 133 8.49 6.93 2.71
CA VAL A 133 9.60 7.87 2.96
C VAL A 133 10.77 7.47 2.09
N THR A 134 11.18 8.35 1.19
CA THR A 134 12.27 8.13 0.24
C THR A 134 13.34 9.20 0.37
N ASN A 135 14.60 8.80 0.20
CA ASN A 135 15.76 9.68 0.25
C ASN A 135 16.81 9.26 -0.79
N ASN A 136 17.84 10.06 -0.99
CA ASN A 136 18.92 9.82 -1.95
C ASN A 136 18.38 9.48 -3.35
N PHE A 137 18.64 8.27 -3.87
CA PHE A 137 18.25 7.81 -5.20
C PHE A 137 17.06 6.85 -5.19
N GLN A 138 16.40 6.67 -4.05
CA GLN A 138 15.28 5.75 -3.91
C GLN A 138 14.13 6.14 -4.85
N GLN A 139 13.46 5.12 -5.37
CA GLN A 139 12.26 5.26 -6.19
C GLN A 139 11.14 4.42 -5.59
N ALA A 140 10.04 5.06 -5.23
CA ALA A 140 8.85 4.38 -4.75
C ALA A 140 7.68 4.66 -5.69
N ASP A 141 7.10 3.63 -6.26
CA ASP A 141 5.85 3.70 -7.00
C ASP A 141 4.82 2.83 -6.24
N THR A 142 3.99 3.49 -5.47
CA THR A 142 3.02 2.85 -4.58
C THR A 142 1.61 3.27 -4.94
N GLY A 143 0.63 2.61 -4.35
CA GLY A 143 -0.75 2.99 -4.57
C GLY A 143 -1.72 1.90 -4.17
N THR A 144 -2.97 2.07 -4.58
CA THR A 144 -4.02 1.10 -4.24
C THR A 144 -5.11 1.04 -5.30
N LYS A 145 -5.88 -0.04 -5.25
CA LYS A 145 -7.07 -0.21 -6.08
C LYS A 145 -8.25 -0.56 -5.20
N MET A 146 -9.30 0.28 -5.22
CA MET A 146 -10.56 0.03 -4.53
C MET A 146 -11.65 -0.19 -5.57
N ILE A 147 -12.19 -1.41 -5.63
CA ILE A 147 -13.17 -1.83 -6.64
C ILE A 147 -14.48 -2.16 -5.93
N HIS A 148 -15.48 -1.32 -6.14
CA HIS A 148 -16.81 -1.46 -5.55
C HIS A 148 -17.74 -2.24 -6.46
N LEU A 149 -18.19 -3.41 -6.02
CA LEU A 149 -19.13 -4.28 -6.74
C LEU A 149 -20.47 -4.42 -5.99
N GLY A 150 -20.43 -4.52 -4.66
CA GLY A 150 -21.60 -4.59 -3.78
C GLY A 150 -22.22 -3.22 -3.50
N LYS A 151 -23.43 -3.24 -2.94
CA LYS A 151 -24.17 -2.03 -2.51
C LYS A 151 -23.68 -1.51 -1.17
N ASN A 152 -23.83 -0.21 -0.93
CA ASN A 152 -23.46 0.48 0.32
C ASN A 152 -21.99 0.26 0.71
N THR A 153 -21.14 -0.06 -0.23
CA THR A 153 -19.71 -0.30 0.01
C THR A 153 -18.97 1.00 0.32
N LYS A 154 -17.93 0.92 1.14
CA LYS A 154 -17.14 2.09 1.54
C LYS A 154 -15.65 1.83 1.34
N SER A 155 -14.93 2.83 0.84
CA SER A 155 -13.46 2.79 0.83
C SER A 155 -12.85 4.09 1.33
N THR A 156 -11.72 3.95 2.04
CA THR A 156 -10.90 5.07 2.51
C THR A 156 -9.47 4.86 2.03
N ILE A 157 -8.89 5.88 1.43
CA ILE A 157 -7.50 5.89 0.97
C ILE A 157 -6.81 7.09 1.60
N ILE A 158 -5.78 6.84 2.41
CA ILE A 158 -4.89 7.90 2.93
C ILE A 158 -3.46 7.51 2.60
N SER A 159 -2.85 8.25 1.68
CA SER A 159 -1.48 8.03 1.24
C SER A 159 -0.63 9.26 1.49
N LYS A 160 0.47 9.09 2.22
CA LYS A 160 1.40 10.17 2.53
C LYS A 160 2.79 9.80 2.02
N GLY A 161 3.38 10.70 1.24
CA GLY A 161 4.72 10.55 0.68
C GLY A 161 5.67 11.62 1.17
N ILE A 162 6.89 11.24 1.53
CA ILE A 162 7.99 12.17 1.81
C ILE A 162 9.14 11.83 0.88
N SER A 163 9.61 12.83 0.14
CA SER A 163 10.74 12.69 -0.78
C SER A 163 11.83 13.66 -0.41
N ALA A 164 13.08 13.18 -0.29
CA ALA A 164 14.28 13.98 -0.02
C ALA A 164 15.43 13.58 -0.95
N GLY A 165 16.48 14.40 -1.02
CA GLY A 165 17.64 14.16 -1.89
C GLY A 165 17.26 14.16 -3.36
N LYS A 166 17.53 13.07 -4.08
CA LYS A 166 17.19 12.85 -5.50
C LYS A 166 16.09 11.82 -5.69
N SER A 167 15.38 11.48 -4.62
CA SER A 167 14.37 10.43 -4.64
C SER A 167 13.11 10.82 -5.40
N GLN A 168 12.40 9.80 -5.89
CA GLN A 168 11.14 9.96 -6.61
C GLN A 168 10.06 9.11 -5.97
N ASN A 169 8.95 9.72 -5.60
CA ASN A 169 7.82 9.05 -4.97
C ASN A 169 6.58 9.22 -5.85
N SER A 170 6.01 8.12 -6.29
CA SER A 170 4.81 8.09 -7.11
C SER A 170 3.67 7.40 -6.37
N TYR A 171 2.49 7.96 -6.43
CA TYR A 171 1.25 7.34 -5.99
C TYR A 171 0.33 7.08 -7.18
N ARG A 172 -0.15 5.82 -7.33
CA ARG A 172 -1.16 5.47 -8.34
C ARG A 172 -2.40 4.89 -7.66
N GLY A 173 -3.52 5.57 -7.78
CA GLY A 173 -4.78 5.16 -7.18
C GLY A 173 -5.83 4.81 -8.22
N LEU A 174 -6.49 3.65 -8.06
CA LEU A 174 -7.70 3.32 -8.81
C LEU A 174 -8.88 3.25 -7.85
N VAL A 175 -9.93 4.00 -8.14
CA VAL A 175 -11.25 3.83 -7.54
C VAL A 175 -12.23 3.49 -8.65
N GLN A 176 -12.78 2.29 -8.61
CA GLN A 176 -13.76 1.84 -9.61
C GLN A 176 -15.09 1.50 -8.93
N ILE A 177 -16.17 2.15 -9.36
CA ILE A 177 -17.51 1.90 -8.87
C ILE A 177 -18.34 1.32 -10.01
N SER A 178 -18.76 0.06 -9.83
CA SER A 178 -19.57 -0.66 -10.83
C SER A 178 -21.01 -0.11 -10.89
N SER A 179 -21.70 -0.38 -11.98
CA SER A 179 -23.11 0.01 -12.15
C SER A 179 -24.05 -0.59 -11.10
N ARG A 180 -23.65 -1.68 -10.43
CA ARG A 180 -24.44 -2.39 -9.41
C ARG A 180 -24.19 -1.86 -7.99
N ALA A 181 -23.11 -1.09 -7.78
CA ALA A 181 -22.68 -0.63 -6.47
C ALA A 181 -23.48 0.62 -6.04
N ASP A 182 -24.76 0.44 -5.74
CA ASP A 182 -25.62 1.52 -5.25
C ASP A 182 -25.08 2.07 -3.92
N ASN A 183 -25.11 3.39 -3.74
CA ASN A 183 -24.67 4.11 -2.56
C ASN A 183 -23.21 3.85 -2.15
N ALA A 184 -22.36 3.47 -3.09
CA ALA A 184 -20.93 3.32 -2.83
C ALA A 184 -20.29 4.67 -2.45
N ARG A 185 -19.36 4.66 -1.49
CA ARG A 185 -18.65 5.86 -1.04
C ARG A 185 -17.15 5.63 -1.07
N ASN A 186 -16.42 6.63 -1.56
CA ASN A 186 -14.97 6.67 -1.45
C ASN A 186 -14.52 8.01 -0.90
N PHE A 187 -13.54 7.96 0.01
CA PHE A 187 -12.73 9.09 0.43
C PHE A 187 -11.27 8.79 0.11
N SER A 188 -10.59 9.69 -0.59
CA SER A 188 -9.18 9.57 -0.94
C SER A 188 -8.43 10.85 -0.62
N GLN A 189 -7.33 10.73 0.13
CA GLN A 189 -6.42 11.82 0.44
C GLN A 189 -4.99 11.39 0.13
N CYS A 190 -4.29 12.18 -0.71
CA CYS A 190 -2.92 11.91 -1.13
C CYS A 190 -2.06 13.15 -0.88
N ASP A 191 -1.21 13.10 0.15
CA ASP A 191 -0.34 14.21 0.53
C ASP A 191 1.12 13.89 0.25
N SER A 192 1.84 14.84 -0.30
CA SER A 192 3.27 14.73 -0.58
C SER A 192 4.04 15.88 0.04
N LEU A 193 5.16 15.57 0.69
CA LEU A 193 6.14 16.54 1.21
C LEU A 193 7.46 16.36 0.45
N LEU A 194 7.92 17.42 -0.16
CA LEU A 194 9.22 17.50 -0.84
C LEU A 194 10.22 18.24 0.05
N MET A 195 11.36 17.61 0.32
CA MET A 195 12.45 18.18 1.12
C MET A 195 13.68 18.35 0.23
N GLY A 196 13.97 19.61 -0.18
CA GLY A 196 15.04 19.93 -1.11
C GLY A 196 14.56 20.15 -2.55
N ASN A 197 15.54 20.29 -3.47
CA ASN A 197 15.27 20.78 -4.84
C ASN A 197 15.31 19.69 -5.91
N GLU A 198 15.91 18.53 -5.65
CA GLU A 198 16.13 17.48 -6.65
C GLU A 198 15.16 16.28 -6.51
N CYS A 199 14.38 16.23 -5.43
CA CYS A 199 13.38 15.17 -5.23
C CYS A 199 12.07 15.47 -5.94
N GLY A 200 11.26 14.43 -6.17
CA GLY A 200 9.98 14.55 -6.86
C GLY A 200 8.86 13.76 -6.20
N ALA A 201 7.62 14.22 -6.43
CA ALA A 201 6.40 13.51 -6.10
C ALA A 201 5.43 13.54 -7.29
N HIS A 202 4.81 12.39 -7.57
CA HIS A 202 3.92 12.23 -8.72
C HIS A 202 2.65 11.53 -8.28
N THR A 203 1.49 12.10 -8.59
CA THR A 203 0.19 11.53 -8.22
C THR A 203 -0.64 11.24 -9.47
N PHE A 204 -1.05 9.98 -9.62
CA PHE A 204 -1.82 9.50 -10.77
C PHE A 204 -3.14 8.87 -10.30
N PRO A 205 -4.15 9.67 -9.97
CA PRO A 205 -5.46 9.16 -9.63
C PRO A 205 -6.21 8.70 -10.90
N TYR A 206 -6.88 7.55 -10.80
CA TYR A 206 -7.82 7.08 -11.81
C TYR A 206 -9.14 6.72 -11.14
N ILE A 207 -10.21 7.42 -11.53
CA ILE A 207 -11.53 7.27 -10.91
C ILE A 207 -12.55 6.96 -12.01
N GLU A 208 -13.16 5.77 -11.91
CA GLU A 208 -14.21 5.32 -12.83
C GLU A 208 -15.51 5.08 -12.06
N VAL A 209 -16.54 5.86 -12.36
CA VAL A 209 -17.84 5.82 -11.71
C VAL A 209 -18.93 5.45 -12.69
N LYS A 210 -19.57 4.29 -12.50
CA LYS A 210 -20.67 3.80 -13.36
C LYS A 210 -22.04 3.80 -12.66
N ASN A 211 -22.12 4.35 -11.43
CA ASN A 211 -23.36 4.43 -10.67
C ASN A 211 -23.62 5.86 -10.19
N LYS A 212 -24.81 6.37 -10.45
CA LYS A 212 -25.21 7.76 -10.13
C LYS A 212 -25.41 8.05 -8.64
N SER A 213 -25.63 7.02 -7.81
CA SER A 213 -25.78 7.17 -6.35
C SER A 213 -24.44 7.18 -5.61
N ALA A 214 -23.33 7.00 -6.33
CA ALA A 214 -21.99 6.99 -5.73
C ALA A 214 -21.59 8.39 -5.23
N GLN A 215 -20.81 8.41 -4.14
CA GLN A 215 -20.22 9.61 -3.57
C GLN A 215 -18.72 9.45 -3.51
N ILE A 216 -17.99 10.40 -4.09
CA ILE A 216 -16.53 10.37 -4.14
C ILE A 216 -15.99 11.71 -3.68
N GLU A 217 -15.06 11.64 -2.75
CA GLU A 217 -14.26 12.77 -2.29
C GLU A 217 -12.79 12.44 -2.56
N HIS A 218 -12.09 13.32 -3.27
CA HIS A 218 -10.68 13.15 -3.59
C HIS A 218 -9.94 14.45 -3.34
N GLU A 219 -8.92 14.38 -2.48
CA GLU A 219 -8.04 15.49 -2.16
C GLU A 219 -6.58 15.10 -2.43
N ALA A 220 -5.79 16.03 -2.93
CA ALA A 220 -4.36 15.85 -3.10
C ALA A 220 -3.63 17.15 -2.78
N THR A 221 -2.57 17.05 -1.97
CA THR A 221 -1.73 18.19 -1.63
C THR A 221 -0.26 17.87 -1.89
N THR A 222 0.49 18.88 -2.29
CA THR A 222 1.95 18.80 -2.38
C THR A 222 2.55 20.04 -1.74
N SER A 223 3.38 19.82 -0.75
CA SER A 223 4.13 20.87 -0.05
C SER A 223 5.63 20.69 -0.31
N LYS A 224 6.35 21.79 -0.40
CA LYS A 224 7.81 21.79 -0.57
C LYS A 224 8.47 22.63 0.51
N ILE A 225 9.53 22.08 1.10
CA ILE A 225 10.44 22.79 2.01
C ILE A 225 11.77 22.93 1.26
N GLY A 226 12.26 24.17 1.12
CA GLY A 226 13.56 24.46 0.50
C GLY A 226 14.72 24.07 1.42
N GLU A 227 15.92 23.94 0.84
CA GLU A 227 17.12 23.58 1.58
C GLU A 227 17.50 24.64 2.63
N ASP A 228 17.10 25.90 2.41
CA ASP A 228 17.28 27.02 3.33
C ASP A 228 16.34 26.98 4.55
N GLN A 229 15.37 26.06 4.56
CA GLN A 229 14.39 25.88 5.64
C GLN A 229 14.60 24.59 6.42
N ILE A 230 15.58 23.74 6.03
CA ILE A 230 15.97 22.50 6.69
C ILE A 230 17.22 22.73 7.54
#